data_aaee36c595ada1ab09d1ca29b91f5d10
#
_entry.id   aaee36c595ada1ab09d1ca29b91f5d10
#
_cell.length_a   1.000
_cell.length_b   1.000
_cell.length_c   1.000
_cell.angle_alpha   90.00
_cell.angle_beta   90.00
_cell.angle_gamma   90.00
#
_symmetry.space_group_name_H-M   'P 1'
#
loop_
_entity.id
_entity.type
_entity.pdbx_description
1 polymer ?
#
loop_
_entity_poly.entity_id
_entity_poly.type
_entity_poly.pdbx_seq_one_letter_code
_entity_poly.pdbx_strand_id
1 'polypeptide(L)'
;MKCRQFLAIFAGAIALASAASADTVVLKNGDHLTGTVEVSDGKDVTLKTDFAGEIKIQWSAVQELKTDKPIYVVTPDKKTVSGTVSTDGSNLLIHTANNGTVQIALAQVTVVRSSDVETAYEKSLHPSLLEAWKGGASLGFAVARGNSETTNLTTGFTAGRKTLHDELTLYESSLYSTNDLPGGGVIANSILGGAKFDRNFTKRLFVFVSADYAHDALQDLNLRQIYSGGLGVHLINNPNTTLDFLAGANYTRETYGGGATAVDRNLAGITVGEDFMHKFGKSTTLTEVFYFYPDLSNTSEYRFSLDAASVTKINKWLGWQTSLTDRYVTDPPIAGTKSNDIIFSTGINVSFAH
;
A
#
# COMPACT_ATOMS: atom_id res chain seq x y z
N MET A 1 61.25 61.88 -32.21
CA MET A 1 60.92 60.70 -32.72
C MET A 1 59.98 60.03 -31.70
N LYS A 2 59.01 59.23 -32.01
CA LYS A 2 57.71 59.07 -31.42
C LYS A 2 57.71 58.24 -30.14
N CYS A 3 57.29 58.88 -29.01
CA CYS A 3 56.96 58.32 -27.74
C CYS A 3 55.56 57.69 -27.85
N ARG A 4 55.39 56.37 -27.52
CA ARG A 4 54.10 55.72 -27.43
C ARG A 4 53.80 55.40 -25.97
N GLN A 5 52.84 56.17 -25.44
CA GLN A 5 52.24 55.92 -24.11
C GLN A 5 51.46 54.60 -24.07
N PHE A 6 51.80 53.73 -23.13
CA PHE A 6 50.98 52.59 -22.75
C PHE A 6 50.01 53.03 -21.66
N LEU A 7 48.73 53.05 -22.00
CA LEU A 7 47.60 53.23 -21.07
C LEU A 7 47.22 51.86 -20.50
N ALA A 8 47.54 51.64 -19.24
CA ALA A 8 47.13 50.45 -18.53
C ALA A 8 45.67 50.61 -18.06
N ILE A 9 44.73 49.86 -18.66
CA ILE A 9 43.32 49.76 -18.21
C ILE A 9 43.32 48.76 -17.10
N PHE A 10 43.10 49.22 -15.85
CA PHE A 10 42.84 48.39 -14.69
C PHE A 10 41.34 48.02 -14.70
N ALA A 11 40.96 46.85 -15.27
CA ALA A 11 39.62 46.32 -15.21
C ALA A 11 39.39 45.70 -13.82
N GLY A 12 38.74 46.44 -12.94
CA GLY A 12 38.28 45.94 -11.65
C GLY A 12 37.20 44.87 -11.86
N ALA A 13 37.53 43.63 -11.63
CA ALA A 13 36.54 42.55 -11.54
C ALA A 13 35.72 42.72 -10.24
N ILE A 14 34.54 43.30 -10.36
CA ILE A 14 33.52 43.22 -9.27
C ILE A 14 33.05 41.79 -9.23
N ALA A 15 33.59 41.01 -8.29
CA ALA A 15 33.02 39.70 -7.93
C ALA A 15 31.66 39.96 -7.28
N LEU A 16 30.59 39.77 -8.05
CA LEU A 16 29.25 39.59 -7.51
C LEU A 16 29.28 38.33 -6.64
N ALA A 17 29.52 38.49 -5.35
CA ALA A 17 29.24 37.46 -4.37
C ALA A 17 27.73 37.23 -4.42
N SER A 18 27.28 36.19 -5.10
CA SER A 18 25.92 35.67 -4.94
C SER A 18 25.80 35.31 -3.46
N ALA A 19 25.05 36.11 -2.69
CA ALA A 19 24.67 35.73 -1.33
C ALA A 19 23.97 34.38 -1.45
N ALA A 20 24.60 33.32 -0.95
CA ALA A 20 23.98 32.02 -0.85
C ALA A 20 22.76 32.19 0.07
N SER A 21 21.57 32.18 -0.55
CA SER A 21 20.31 32.26 0.14
C SER A 21 20.13 30.96 0.89
N ALA A 22 20.15 31.01 2.22
CA ALA A 22 20.00 29.83 3.08
C ALA A 22 19.07 30.16 4.24
N ASP A 23 18.20 29.22 4.54
CA ASP A 23 17.34 29.33 5.71
C ASP A 23 18.19 29.30 6.99
N THR A 24 17.73 29.97 8.03
CA THR A 24 18.43 30.07 9.32
C THR A 24 17.52 29.57 10.43
N VAL A 25 18.07 28.69 11.27
CA VAL A 25 17.46 28.20 12.50
C VAL A 25 18.34 28.60 13.66
N VAL A 26 17.80 29.40 14.58
CA VAL A 26 18.49 29.78 15.84
C VAL A 26 17.90 28.94 16.95
N LEU A 27 18.77 28.33 17.75
CA LEU A 27 18.39 27.50 18.88
C LEU A 27 18.41 28.30 20.19
N LYS A 28 17.64 27.84 21.17
CA LYS A 28 17.56 28.47 22.50
C LYS A 28 18.89 28.51 23.27
N ASN A 29 19.86 27.67 22.89
CA ASN A 29 21.22 27.69 23.45
C ASN A 29 22.14 28.71 22.72
N GLY A 30 21.63 29.42 21.73
CA GLY A 30 22.35 30.40 20.93
C GLY A 30 23.05 29.84 19.70
N ASP A 31 22.93 28.56 19.38
CA ASP A 31 23.49 28.00 18.14
C ASP A 31 22.73 28.49 16.90
N HIS A 32 23.48 28.81 15.84
CA HIS A 32 22.94 29.20 14.55
C HIS A 32 23.25 28.13 13.51
N LEU A 33 22.19 27.60 12.91
CA LEU A 33 22.27 26.60 11.85
C LEU A 33 21.76 27.18 10.55
N THR A 34 22.50 26.99 9.47
CA THR A 34 22.14 27.44 8.12
C THR A 34 22.00 26.25 7.20
N GLY A 35 21.00 26.29 6.32
CA GLY A 35 20.71 25.22 5.38
C GLY A 35 19.37 25.43 4.68
N THR A 36 18.71 24.37 4.27
CA THR A 36 17.35 24.39 3.73
C THR A 36 16.42 23.67 4.70
N VAL A 37 15.37 24.33 5.16
CA VAL A 37 14.30 23.73 5.97
C VAL A 37 13.50 22.83 5.05
N GLU A 38 13.53 21.51 5.26
CA GLU A 38 12.81 20.56 4.42
C GLU A 38 11.42 20.25 4.97
N VAL A 39 11.36 19.79 6.21
CA VAL A 39 10.08 19.36 6.82
C VAL A 39 10.12 19.54 8.34
N SER A 40 8.95 19.82 8.93
CA SER A 40 8.69 19.67 10.35
C SER A 40 7.39 18.90 10.55
N ASP A 41 7.35 18.03 11.56
CA ASP A 41 6.15 17.27 11.99
C ASP A 41 5.57 17.80 13.32
N GLY A 42 6.03 19.00 13.75
CA GLY A 42 5.65 19.62 15.02
C GLY A 42 6.44 19.10 16.23
N LYS A 43 7.24 18.03 16.06
CA LYS A 43 8.19 17.54 17.08
C LYS A 43 9.61 17.88 16.71
N ASP A 44 9.98 17.60 15.48
CA ASP A 44 11.30 17.85 14.94
C ASP A 44 11.20 18.68 13.67
N VAL A 45 12.24 19.48 13.38
CA VAL A 45 12.46 20.12 12.09
C VAL A 45 13.72 19.53 11.46
N THR A 46 13.61 19.13 10.20
CA THR A 46 14.75 18.65 9.39
C THR A 46 15.34 19.82 8.60
N LEU A 47 16.60 20.11 8.87
CA LEU A 47 17.41 21.09 8.15
C LEU A 47 18.45 20.34 7.31
N LYS A 48 18.44 20.55 6.02
CA LYS A 48 19.47 20.03 5.10
C LYS A 48 20.60 21.03 4.97
N THR A 49 21.80 20.61 5.35
CA THR A 49 23.00 21.41 5.31
C THR A 49 23.98 20.89 4.26
N ASP A 50 24.84 21.76 3.71
CA ASP A 50 25.79 21.37 2.68
C ASP A 50 26.90 20.45 3.19
N PHE A 51 27.24 20.53 4.48
CA PHE A 51 28.39 19.83 5.04
C PHE A 51 28.02 18.65 5.94
N ALA A 52 26.87 18.70 6.63
CA ALA A 52 26.45 17.68 7.59
C ALA A 52 25.26 16.84 7.09
N GLY A 53 24.74 17.10 5.90
CA GLY A 53 23.55 16.47 5.37
C GLY A 53 22.29 16.89 6.15
N GLU A 54 21.38 15.97 6.39
CA GLU A 54 20.14 16.23 7.12
C GLU A 54 20.37 16.21 8.64
N ILE A 55 20.01 17.31 9.30
CA ILE A 55 20.06 17.45 10.75
C ILE A 55 18.62 17.53 11.27
N LYS A 56 18.28 16.69 12.26
CA LYS A 56 17.02 16.75 12.98
C LYS A 56 17.17 17.56 14.24
N ILE A 57 16.34 18.58 14.39
CA ILE A 57 16.36 19.54 15.48
C ILE A 57 14.99 19.45 16.17
N GLN A 58 14.97 19.26 17.49
CA GLN A 58 13.71 19.29 18.23
C GLN A 58 13.04 20.66 18.07
N TRP A 59 11.77 20.68 17.67
CA TRP A 59 11.02 21.92 17.47
C TRP A 59 10.98 22.79 18.72
N SER A 60 10.91 22.16 19.89
CA SER A 60 10.95 22.85 21.19
C SER A 60 12.27 23.58 21.50
N ALA A 61 13.35 23.21 20.83
CA ALA A 61 14.67 23.86 20.95
C ALA A 61 14.83 25.05 20.01
N VAL A 62 13.94 25.22 19.01
CA VAL A 62 13.98 26.34 18.08
C VAL A 62 13.54 27.63 18.78
N GLN A 63 14.36 28.65 18.66
CA GLN A 63 14.07 30.01 19.12
C GLN A 63 13.60 30.88 17.95
N GLU A 64 14.36 30.85 16.83
CA GLU A 64 14.03 31.62 15.63
C GLU A 64 14.13 30.75 14.39
N LEU A 65 13.20 30.95 13.46
CA LEU A 65 13.20 30.37 12.13
C LEU A 65 13.03 31.48 11.12
N LYS A 66 13.96 31.54 10.17
CA LYS A 66 13.88 32.46 9.02
C LYS A 66 14.14 31.68 7.74
N THR A 67 13.27 31.88 6.74
CA THR A 67 13.44 31.26 5.43
C THR A 67 13.59 32.31 4.33
N ASP A 68 14.47 32.03 3.39
CA ASP A 68 14.69 32.88 2.22
C ASP A 68 13.75 32.52 1.07
N LYS A 69 13.33 31.25 1.01
CA LYS A 69 12.37 30.77 0.03
C LYS A 69 11.01 30.57 0.68
N PRO A 70 9.90 30.70 -0.08
CA PRO A 70 8.60 30.33 0.42
C PRO A 70 8.55 28.86 0.85
N ILE A 71 7.99 28.62 2.01
CA ILE A 71 7.67 27.29 2.53
C ILE A 71 6.17 27.18 2.81
N TYR A 72 5.69 26.00 3.03
CA TYR A 72 4.28 25.68 3.30
C TYR A 72 4.11 25.38 4.77
N VAL A 73 3.28 26.15 5.44
CA VAL A 73 3.00 26.01 6.88
C VAL A 73 1.54 25.63 7.07
N VAL A 74 1.30 24.54 7.79
CA VAL A 74 -0.06 24.12 8.16
C VAL A 74 -0.46 24.83 9.44
N THR A 75 -1.50 25.62 9.33
CA THR A 75 -2.09 26.41 10.44
C THR A 75 -2.94 25.52 11.37
N PRO A 76 -3.25 25.96 12.60
CA PRO A 76 -4.07 25.19 13.54
C PRO A 76 -5.49 24.85 13.02
N ASP A 77 -6.03 25.68 12.10
CA ASP A 77 -7.31 25.44 11.41
C ASP A 77 -7.16 24.49 10.18
N LYS A 78 -6.00 23.83 10.05
CA LYS A 78 -5.65 22.85 9.00
C LYS A 78 -5.60 23.43 7.58
N LYS A 79 -5.41 24.73 7.43
CA LYS A 79 -5.14 25.34 6.13
C LYS A 79 -3.64 25.39 5.89
N THR A 80 -3.23 25.20 4.64
CA THR A 80 -1.83 25.37 4.22
C THR A 80 -1.65 26.80 3.72
N VAL A 81 -0.68 27.51 4.29
CA VAL A 81 -0.28 28.87 3.89
C VAL A 81 1.13 28.82 3.35
N SER A 82 1.35 29.40 2.15
CA SER A 82 2.68 29.48 1.53
C SER A 82 3.25 30.89 1.68
N GLY A 83 4.49 31.00 2.09
CA GLY A 83 5.22 32.28 2.21
C GLY A 83 6.59 32.10 2.79
N THR A 84 7.40 33.18 2.75
CA THR A 84 8.65 33.22 3.52
C THR A 84 8.33 33.41 5.00
N VAL A 85 9.14 32.84 5.84
CA VAL A 85 8.87 32.79 7.27
C VAL A 85 9.92 33.57 8.05
N SER A 86 9.50 34.28 9.07
CA SER A 86 10.36 34.89 10.07
C SER A 86 9.72 34.74 11.45
N THR A 87 10.55 34.71 12.50
CA THR A 87 10.08 34.67 13.88
C THR A 87 10.13 36.06 14.49
N ASP A 88 9.07 36.44 15.21
CA ASP A 88 9.00 37.64 16.04
C ASP A 88 8.57 37.23 17.46
N GLY A 89 9.50 37.20 18.38
CA GLY A 89 9.31 36.71 19.73
C GLY A 89 8.87 35.25 19.77
N SER A 90 7.64 35.00 20.23
CA SER A 90 7.05 33.65 20.27
C SER A 90 6.16 33.32 19.07
N ASN A 91 6.11 34.20 18.07
CA ASN A 91 5.25 34.06 16.89
C ASN A 91 6.04 33.79 15.62
N LEU A 92 5.49 32.98 14.76
CA LEU A 92 5.93 32.75 13.38
C LEU A 92 5.12 33.66 12.47
N LEU A 93 5.78 34.50 11.72
CA LEU A 93 5.20 35.38 10.71
C LEU A 93 5.40 34.76 9.34
N ILE A 94 4.32 34.52 8.62
CA ILE A 94 4.34 33.98 7.25
C ILE A 94 4.00 35.12 6.29
N HIS A 95 4.98 35.56 5.52
CA HIS A 95 4.83 36.62 4.53
C HIS A 95 4.40 36.02 3.20
N THR A 96 3.12 36.18 2.87
CA THR A 96 2.52 35.62 1.65
C THR A 96 2.82 36.48 0.42
N ALA A 97 2.78 35.87 -0.77
CA ALA A 97 3.01 36.56 -2.04
C ALA A 97 2.06 37.76 -2.30
N ASN A 98 0.90 37.78 -1.67
CA ASN A 98 -0.11 38.84 -1.81
C ASN A 98 0.08 39.99 -0.78
N ASN A 99 1.29 40.15 -0.23
CA ASN A 99 1.64 41.15 0.79
C ASN A 99 0.83 41.04 2.11
N GLY A 100 0.16 39.91 2.35
CA GLY A 100 -0.45 39.59 3.63
C GLY A 100 0.55 38.90 4.57
N THR A 101 0.42 39.14 5.87
CA THR A 101 1.18 38.44 6.88
C THR A 101 0.22 37.64 7.75
N VAL A 102 0.47 36.32 7.84
CA VAL A 102 -0.27 35.42 8.74
C VAL A 102 0.62 35.16 9.96
N GLN A 103 0.09 35.41 11.14
CA GLN A 103 0.79 35.20 12.41
C GLN A 103 0.26 33.97 13.13
N ILE A 104 1.18 33.10 13.57
CA ILE A 104 0.85 31.87 14.29
C ILE A 104 1.84 31.75 15.46
N ALA A 105 1.39 31.33 16.64
CA ALA A 105 2.29 31.03 17.74
C ALA A 105 3.25 29.88 17.32
N LEU A 106 4.55 30.04 17.54
CA LEU A 106 5.57 29.06 17.19
C LEU A 106 5.26 27.66 17.76
N ALA A 107 4.70 27.60 18.95
CA ALA A 107 4.26 26.37 19.61
C ALA A 107 3.02 25.71 18.96
N GLN A 108 2.29 26.41 18.12
CA GLN A 108 1.11 25.89 17.41
C GLN A 108 1.38 25.45 15.97
N VAL A 109 2.62 25.60 15.52
CA VAL A 109 3.05 25.10 14.21
C VAL A 109 3.11 23.57 14.27
N THR A 110 2.31 22.93 13.41
CA THR A 110 2.20 21.45 13.39
C THR A 110 3.00 20.85 12.27
N VAL A 111 3.01 21.49 11.09
CA VAL A 111 3.71 20.98 9.92
C VAL A 111 4.31 22.14 9.14
N VAL A 112 5.55 21.97 8.73
CA VAL A 112 6.24 22.86 7.78
C VAL A 112 6.79 21.98 6.66
N ARG A 113 6.70 22.43 5.40
CA ARG A 113 7.27 21.73 4.24
C ARG A 113 7.95 22.69 3.30
N SER A 114 9.10 22.32 2.76
CA SER A 114 9.69 23.00 1.61
C SER A 114 8.82 22.81 0.37
N SER A 115 9.06 23.57 -0.69
CA SER A 115 8.34 23.44 -1.95
C SER A 115 8.47 22.03 -2.56
N ASP A 116 9.64 21.43 -2.47
CA ASP A 116 9.90 20.10 -3.01
C ASP A 116 9.15 19.03 -2.22
N VAL A 117 9.15 19.14 -0.88
CA VAL A 117 8.43 18.23 0.01
C VAL A 117 6.92 18.40 -0.14
N GLU A 118 6.41 19.64 -0.31
CA GLU A 118 4.98 19.86 -0.56
C GLU A 118 4.56 19.27 -1.91
N THR A 119 5.35 19.47 -2.96
CA THR A 119 5.09 18.88 -4.28
C THR A 119 5.06 17.35 -4.20
N ALA A 120 6.00 16.75 -3.48
CA ALA A 120 6.02 15.30 -3.26
C ALA A 120 4.82 14.84 -2.42
N TYR A 121 4.41 15.62 -1.42
CA TYR A 121 3.24 15.36 -0.61
C TYR A 121 1.95 15.43 -1.44
N GLU A 122 1.74 16.50 -2.20
CA GLU A 122 0.58 16.65 -3.10
C GLU A 122 0.51 15.50 -4.13
N LYS A 123 1.66 15.15 -4.72
CA LYS A 123 1.75 13.98 -5.61
C LYS A 123 1.37 12.69 -4.91
N SER A 124 1.74 12.52 -3.64
CA SER A 124 1.37 11.34 -2.84
C SER A 124 -0.11 11.24 -2.49
N LEU A 125 -0.81 12.40 -2.45
CA LEU A 125 -2.26 12.43 -2.25
C LEU A 125 -3.03 11.96 -3.49
N HIS A 126 -2.46 12.20 -4.68
CA HIS A 126 -3.06 11.91 -5.98
C HIS A 126 -2.08 11.16 -6.89
N PRO A 127 -1.63 9.93 -6.50
CA PRO A 127 -0.72 9.16 -7.35
C PRO A 127 -1.40 8.82 -8.68
N SER A 128 -0.61 8.78 -9.75
CA SER A 128 -1.10 8.35 -11.07
C SER A 128 -1.58 6.89 -11.02
N LEU A 129 -2.35 6.46 -12.04
CA LEU A 129 -2.89 5.09 -12.08
C LEU A 129 -1.81 4.00 -12.08
N LEU A 130 -0.60 4.31 -12.52
CA LEU A 130 0.53 3.37 -12.55
C LEU A 130 1.40 3.42 -11.29
N GLU A 131 1.20 4.41 -10.41
CA GLU A 131 1.96 4.58 -9.17
C GLU A 131 1.26 3.96 -7.96
N ALA A 132 2.01 3.79 -6.88
CA ALA A 132 1.55 3.27 -5.58
C ALA A 132 1.13 1.78 -5.59
N TRP A 133 1.54 1.01 -6.60
CA TRP A 133 1.33 -0.42 -6.64
C TRP A 133 2.39 -1.16 -5.81
N LYS A 134 1.94 -2.14 -5.04
CA LYS A 134 2.79 -3.07 -4.29
C LYS A 134 2.19 -4.46 -4.41
N GLY A 135 3.04 -5.47 -4.49
CA GLY A 135 2.54 -6.82 -4.59
C GLY A 135 3.65 -7.84 -4.73
N GLY A 136 3.24 -9.02 -5.15
CA GLY A 136 4.15 -10.11 -5.43
C GLY A 136 3.50 -11.20 -6.26
N ALA A 137 4.35 -12.01 -6.87
CA ALA A 137 3.98 -13.24 -7.53
C ALA A 137 4.71 -14.41 -6.86
N SER A 138 4.05 -15.52 -6.70
CA SER A 138 4.61 -16.74 -6.10
C SER A 138 4.52 -17.92 -7.06
N LEU A 139 5.50 -18.81 -6.97
CA LEU A 139 5.56 -20.04 -7.70
C LEU A 139 6.03 -21.16 -6.76
N GLY A 140 5.16 -22.16 -6.59
CA GLY A 140 5.44 -23.38 -5.87
C GLY A 140 5.50 -24.56 -6.84
N PHE A 141 6.45 -25.48 -6.64
CA PHE A 141 6.61 -26.65 -7.46
C PHE A 141 7.03 -27.85 -6.59
N ALA A 142 6.36 -28.97 -6.78
CA ALA A 142 6.71 -30.20 -6.10
C ALA A 142 6.57 -31.40 -7.06
N VAL A 143 7.55 -32.31 -7.01
CA VAL A 143 7.56 -33.54 -7.80
C VAL A 143 7.82 -34.69 -6.87
N ALA A 144 6.98 -35.72 -6.92
CA ALA A 144 7.22 -37.01 -6.32
C ALA A 144 7.46 -38.06 -7.42
N ARG A 145 8.41 -39.01 -7.19
CA ARG A 145 8.70 -40.10 -8.10
C ARG A 145 8.92 -41.37 -7.29
N GLY A 146 8.54 -42.52 -7.87
CA GLY A 146 8.65 -43.83 -7.23
C GLY A 146 7.30 -44.48 -7.02
N ASN A 147 6.93 -44.81 -5.77
CA ASN A 147 5.61 -45.37 -5.45
C ASN A 147 4.46 -44.36 -5.66
N SER A 148 4.78 -43.11 -5.73
CA SER A 148 3.89 -42.01 -6.12
C SER A 148 4.56 -41.19 -7.22
N GLU A 149 3.83 -40.92 -8.29
CA GLU A 149 4.34 -40.11 -9.40
C GLU A 149 3.42 -38.90 -9.57
N THR A 150 3.70 -37.81 -8.85
CA THR A 150 2.89 -36.59 -8.91
C THR A 150 3.75 -35.39 -9.28
N THR A 151 3.14 -34.47 -10.02
CA THR A 151 3.69 -33.15 -10.31
C THR A 151 2.67 -32.12 -9.87
N ASN A 152 3.10 -31.18 -9.02
CA ASN A 152 2.26 -30.12 -8.50
C ASN A 152 2.86 -28.78 -8.84
N LEU A 153 2.04 -27.87 -9.34
CA LEU A 153 2.39 -26.48 -9.64
C LEU A 153 1.35 -25.58 -8.98
N THR A 154 1.81 -24.63 -8.19
CA THR A 154 0.96 -23.57 -7.63
C THR A 154 1.47 -22.22 -8.08
N THR A 155 0.57 -21.32 -8.46
CA THR A 155 0.87 -19.91 -8.67
C THR A 155 0.06 -19.03 -7.72
N GLY A 156 0.53 -17.83 -7.50
CA GLY A 156 -0.20 -16.81 -6.79
C GLY A 156 0.28 -15.44 -7.22
N PHE A 157 -0.64 -14.50 -7.29
CA PHE A 157 -0.37 -13.11 -7.60
C PHE A 157 -1.22 -12.22 -6.71
N THR A 158 -0.63 -11.16 -6.19
CA THR A 158 -1.35 -10.11 -5.48
C THR A 158 -0.75 -8.76 -5.84
N ALA A 159 -1.58 -7.80 -6.18
CA ALA A 159 -1.19 -6.42 -6.42
C ALA A 159 -2.19 -5.47 -5.77
N GLY A 160 -1.73 -4.65 -4.85
CA GLY A 160 -2.53 -3.62 -4.18
C GLY A 160 -2.06 -2.23 -4.56
N ARG A 161 -2.99 -1.36 -4.90
CA ARG A 161 -2.78 0.07 -5.09
C ARG A 161 -3.52 0.82 -4.00
N LYS A 162 -2.77 1.43 -3.09
CA LYS A 162 -3.32 2.15 -1.94
C LYS A 162 -3.04 3.64 -2.06
N THR A 163 -4.10 4.44 -1.98
CA THR A 163 -4.05 5.90 -1.88
C THR A 163 -4.48 6.35 -0.48
N LEU A 164 -4.64 7.64 -0.27
CA LEU A 164 -5.14 8.16 1.00
C LEU A 164 -6.57 7.69 1.33
N HIS A 165 -7.42 7.53 0.30
CA HIS A 165 -8.85 7.25 0.48
C HIS A 165 -9.28 5.91 -0.11
N ASP A 166 -8.53 5.37 -1.06
CA ASP A 166 -8.92 4.20 -1.84
C ASP A 166 -7.86 3.11 -1.76
N GLU A 167 -8.31 1.85 -1.81
CA GLU A 167 -7.44 0.70 -2.00
C GLU A 167 -8.06 -0.22 -3.06
N LEU A 168 -7.29 -0.55 -4.10
CA LEU A 168 -7.64 -1.55 -5.11
C LEU A 168 -6.69 -2.72 -4.94
N THR A 169 -7.23 -3.90 -4.70
CA THR A 169 -6.48 -5.16 -4.60
C THR A 169 -6.88 -6.08 -5.73
N LEU A 170 -5.89 -6.59 -6.45
CA LEU A 170 -6.03 -7.64 -7.46
C LEU A 170 -5.33 -8.89 -6.94
N TYR A 171 -5.91 -10.06 -7.14
CA TYR A 171 -5.33 -11.33 -6.69
C TYR A 171 -5.67 -12.48 -7.63
N GLU A 172 -4.79 -13.46 -7.65
CA GLU A 172 -4.96 -14.73 -8.36
C GLU A 172 -4.27 -15.84 -7.56
N SER A 173 -4.83 -17.03 -7.61
CA SER A 173 -4.26 -18.25 -7.05
C SER A 173 -4.65 -19.44 -7.95
N SER A 174 -3.70 -20.29 -8.31
CA SER A 174 -3.97 -21.50 -9.06
C SER A 174 -3.24 -22.72 -8.50
N LEU A 175 -3.84 -23.87 -8.74
CA LEU A 175 -3.27 -25.19 -8.48
C LEU A 175 -3.46 -26.07 -9.69
N TYR A 176 -2.37 -26.64 -10.20
CA TYR A 176 -2.40 -27.72 -11.18
C TYR A 176 -1.61 -28.89 -10.64
N SER A 177 -2.23 -30.10 -10.65
CA SER A 177 -1.59 -31.30 -10.17
C SER A 177 -1.93 -32.50 -11.05
N THR A 178 -0.92 -33.31 -11.35
CA THR A 178 -1.08 -34.56 -12.11
C THR A 178 -0.59 -35.76 -11.30
N ASN A 179 -1.22 -36.89 -11.57
CA ASN A 179 -0.70 -38.21 -11.22
C ASN A 179 -0.21 -38.87 -12.49
N ASP A 180 1.11 -39.11 -12.58
CA ASP A 180 1.80 -39.60 -13.79
C ASP A 180 1.88 -41.15 -13.84
N LEU A 181 1.30 -41.88 -12.86
CA LEU A 181 1.17 -43.32 -12.88
C LEU A 181 0.25 -43.80 -14.02
N PRO A 182 0.44 -45.04 -14.53
CA PRO A 182 -0.49 -45.62 -15.52
C PRO A 182 -1.95 -45.57 -15.05
N GLY A 183 -2.82 -44.95 -15.86
CA GLY A 183 -4.22 -44.71 -15.49
C GLY A 183 -4.46 -43.48 -14.64
N GLY A 184 -3.39 -42.73 -14.32
CA GLY A 184 -3.47 -41.43 -13.67
C GLY A 184 -3.97 -40.32 -14.61
N GLY A 185 -3.77 -39.07 -14.21
CA GLY A 185 -4.21 -37.90 -14.98
C GLY A 185 -4.18 -36.63 -14.11
N VAL A 186 -4.95 -35.64 -14.50
CA VAL A 186 -5.12 -34.41 -13.71
C VAL A 186 -5.88 -34.73 -12.43
N ILE A 187 -5.27 -34.41 -11.28
CA ILE A 187 -5.83 -34.62 -9.93
C ILE A 187 -6.16 -33.32 -9.19
N ALA A 188 -5.73 -32.18 -9.74
CA ALA A 188 -6.23 -30.85 -9.39
C ALA A 188 -6.02 -29.90 -10.58
N ASN A 189 -7.00 -29.06 -10.86
CA ASN A 189 -6.92 -27.99 -11.83
C ASN A 189 -7.92 -26.91 -11.44
N SER A 190 -7.44 -25.97 -10.64
CA SER A 190 -8.27 -24.88 -10.15
C SER A 190 -7.56 -23.54 -10.30
N ILE A 191 -8.33 -22.51 -10.57
CA ILE A 191 -7.89 -21.12 -10.58
C ILE A 191 -8.96 -20.25 -9.93
N LEU A 192 -8.53 -19.33 -9.09
CA LEU A 192 -9.34 -18.30 -8.47
C LEU A 192 -8.65 -16.97 -8.66
N GLY A 193 -9.41 -15.93 -8.96
CA GLY A 193 -8.88 -14.58 -9.03
C GLY A 193 -9.99 -13.55 -8.87
N GLY A 194 -9.60 -12.33 -8.52
CA GLY A 194 -10.57 -11.29 -8.29
C GLY A 194 -9.97 -9.90 -8.12
N ALA A 195 -10.90 -8.98 -7.88
CA ALA A 195 -10.60 -7.59 -7.57
C ALA A 195 -11.47 -7.12 -6.40
N LYS A 196 -10.88 -6.40 -5.46
CA LYS A 196 -11.58 -5.74 -4.36
C LYS A 196 -11.21 -4.25 -4.36
N PHE A 197 -12.21 -3.40 -4.27
CA PHE A 197 -12.04 -1.96 -4.14
C PHE A 197 -12.65 -1.47 -2.85
N ASP A 198 -11.84 -0.79 -2.04
CA ASP A 198 -12.21 -0.20 -0.77
C ASP A 198 -12.14 1.32 -0.86
N ARG A 199 -13.17 2.01 -0.34
CA ARG A 199 -13.24 3.47 -0.21
C ARG A 199 -13.40 3.86 1.24
N ASN A 200 -12.40 4.55 1.79
CA ASN A 200 -12.41 5.04 3.16
C ASN A 200 -13.25 6.31 3.31
N PHE A 201 -14.26 6.28 4.18
CA PHE A 201 -15.04 7.46 4.60
C PHE A 201 -14.41 8.14 5.82
N THR A 202 -13.87 7.32 6.71
CA THR A 202 -13.18 7.78 7.92
C THR A 202 -11.89 6.99 8.11
N LYS A 203 -11.13 7.29 9.14
CA LYS A 203 -9.94 6.48 9.51
C LYS A 203 -10.29 5.04 9.92
N ARG A 204 -11.56 4.74 10.21
CA ARG A 204 -12.01 3.44 10.70
C ARG A 204 -13.05 2.75 9.83
N LEU A 205 -13.79 3.49 9.02
CA LEU A 205 -14.91 2.95 8.24
C LEU A 205 -14.63 3.07 6.75
N PHE A 206 -14.91 2.00 6.02
CA PHE A 206 -14.84 1.94 4.56
C PHE A 206 -16.07 1.24 3.96
N VAL A 207 -16.33 1.50 2.69
CA VAL A 207 -17.21 0.69 1.86
C VAL A 207 -16.33 -0.18 0.96
N PHE A 208 -16.79 -1.39 0.67
CA PHE A 208 -16.12 -2.25 -0.29
C PHE A 208 -17.06 -2.72 -1.39
N VAL A 209 -16.46 -3.03 -2.53
CA VAL A 209 -17.04 -3.86 -3.59
C VAL A 209 -16.00 -4.85 -4.06
N SER A 210 -16.41 -6.08 -4.35
CA SER A 210 -15.53 -7.10 -4.92
C SER A 210 -16.18 -7.90 -6.03
N ALA A 211 -15.33 -8.45 -6.90
CA ALA A 211 -15.71 -9.41 -7.92
C ALA A 211 -14.70 -10.55 -7.92
N ASP A 212 -15.16 -11.74 -7.66
CA ASP A 212 -14.36 -12.95 -7.54
C ASP A 212 -14.77 -13.95 -8.63
N TYR A 213 -13.81 -14.63 -9.22
CA TYR A 213 -14.00 -15.62 -10.27
C TYR A 213 -13.23 -16.88 -9.91
N ALA A 214 -13.89 -18.04 -10.01
CA ALA A 214 -13.27 -19.33 -9.74
C ALA A 214 -13.66 -20.36 -10.79
N HIS A 215 -12.70 -21.21 -11.13
CA HIS A 215 -12.88 -22.44 -11.92
C HIS A 215 -12.25 -23.59 -11.18
N ASP A 216 -12.88 -24.76 -11.21
CA ASP A 216 -12.32 -25.99 -10.66
C ASP A 216 -12.82 -27.19 -11.48
N ALA A 217 -11.93 -27.73 -12.29
CA ALA A 217 -12.27 -28.82 -13.21
C ALA A 217 -12.64 -30.12 -12.50
N LEU A 218 -12.15 -30.37 -11.27
CA LEU A 218 -12.46 -31.60 -10.53
C LEU A 218 -13.82 -31.52 -9.79
N GLN A 219 -14.29 -30.31 -9.54
CA GLN A 219 -15.63 -30.06 -9.02
C GLN A 219 -16.66 -29.89 -10.14
N ASP A 220 -16.26 -30.11 -11.43
CA ASP A 220 -17.06 -29.76 -12.59
C ASP A 220 -17.53 -28.28 -12.60
N LEU A 221 -16.87 -27.42 -11.83
CA LEU A 221 -17.16 -26.00 -11.73
C LEU A 221 -16.52 -25.26 -12.91
N ASN A 222 -17.32 -24.97 -13.93
CA ASN A 222 -16.81 -24.21 -15.08
C ASN A 222 -16.53 -22.75 -14.72
N LEU A 223 -17.45 -22.13 -13.98
CA LEU A 223 -17.27 -20.76 -13.55
C LEU A 223 -18.15 -20.45 -12.32
N ARG A 224 -17.53 -19.91 -11.30
CA ARG A 224 -18.21 -19.22 -10.20
C ARG A 224 -17.87 -17.74 -10.27
N GLN A 225 -18.89 -16.91 -10.19
CA GLN A 225 -18.78 -15.45 -10.12
C GLN A 225 -19.41 -15.00 -8.82
N ILE A 226 -18.70 -14.27 -7.98
CA ILE A 226 -19.21 -13.69 -6.73
C ILE A 226 -19.04 -12.19 -6.81
N TYR A 227 -20.13 -11.46 -6.69
CA TYR A 227 -20.11 -9.99 -6.61
C TYR A 227 -20.59 -9.59 -5.23
N SER A 228 -19.72 -8.94 -4.46
CA SER A 228 -20.02 -8.53 -3.09
C SER A 228 -19.92 -7.03 -2.92
N GLY A 229 -20.67 -6.49 -1.97
CA GLY A 229 -20.58 -5.09 -1.58
C GLY A 229 -21.16 -4.84 -0.19
N GLY A 230 -20.54 -3.93 0.54
CA GLY A 230 -20.94 -3.67 1.92
C GLY A 230 -20.05 -2.65 2.62
N LEU A 231 -20.02 -2.78 3.94
CA LEU A 231 -19.27 -1.91 4.83
C LEU A 231 -18.16 -2.68 5.53
N GLY A 232 -17.08 -2.01 5.87
CA GLY A 232 -16.01 -2.57 6.65
C GLY A 232 -15.48 -1.61 7.71
N VAL A 233 -14.75 -2.18 8.66
CA VAL A 233 -14.13 -1.46 9.76
C VAL A 233 -12.67 -1.87 9.93
N HIS A 234 -11.77 -0.89 9.97
CA HIS A 234 -10.38 -1.08 10.38
C HIS A 234 -10.32 -1.19 11.90
N LEU A 235 -10.18 -2.40 12.44
CA LEU A 235 -10.00 -2.63 13.88
C LEU A 235 -8.59 -2.30 14.33
N ILE A 236 -7.60 -2.72 13.54
CA ILE A 236 -6.19 -2.40 13.75
C ILE A 236 -5.67 -1.82 12.44
N ASN A 237 -5.05 -0.65 12.50
CA ASN A 237 -4.45 -0.02 11.34
C ASN A 237 -3.17 0.71 11.75
N ASN A 238 -2.06 -0.01 11.74
CA ASN A 238 -0.73 0.52 12.04
C ASN A 238 0.32 -0.08 11.06
N PRO A 239 1.55 0.45 11.00
CA PRO A 239 2.56 0.02 10.03
C PRO A 239 2.94 -1.46 10.07
N ASN A 240 2.72 -2.13 11.21
CA ASN A 240 3.11 -3.52 11.42
C ASN A 240 1.93 -4.48 11.38
N THR A 241 0.71 -4.01 11.69
CA THR A 241 -0.47 -4.86 11.79
C THR A 241 -1.68 -4.15 11.20
N THR A 242 -2.40 -4.81 10.32
CA THR A 242 -3.73 -4.41 9.89
C THR A 242 -4.71 -5.55 10.19
N LEU A 243 -5.90 -5.20 10.64
CA LEU A 243 -7.00 -6.12 10.84
C LEU A 243 -8.29 -5.40 10.47
N ASP A 244 -8.92 -5.89 9.42
CA ASP A 244 -10.14 -5.35 8.86
C ASP A 244 -11.25 -6.40 8.96
N PHE A 245 -12.44 -5.97 9.37
CA PHE A 245 -13.66 -6.77 9.25
C PHE A 245 -14.62 -6.11 8.28
N LEU A 246 -15.31 -6.92 7.50
CA LEU A 246 -16.30 -6.44 6.55
C LEU A 246 -17.56 -7.32 6.55
N ALA A 247 -18.68 -6.70 6.22
CA ALA A 247 -19.95 -7.38 6.04
C ALA A 247 -20.76 -6.70 4.94
N GLY A 248 -21.48 -7.50 4.17
CA GLY A 248 -22.28 -7.00 3.06
C GLY A 248 -23.18 -8.06 2.44
N ALA A 249 -23.76 -7.72 1.30
CA ALA A 249 -24.52 -8.67 0.50
C ALA A 249 -23.66 -9.19 -0.66
N ASN A 250 -23.97 -10.38 -1.15
CA ASN A 250 -23.39 -10.91 -2.37
C ASN A 250 -24.47 -11.51 -3.29
N TYR A 251 -24.11 -11.53 -4.56
CA TYR A 251 -24.76 -12.31 -5.59
C TYR A 251 -23.72 -13.27 -6.19
N THR A 252 -24.07 -14.55 -6.22
CA THR A 252 -23.22 -15.59 -6.77
C THR A 252 -23.92 -16.28 -7.94
N ARG A 253 -23.18 -16.40 -9.06
CA ARG A 253 -23.58 -17.24 -10.18
C ARG A 253 -22.57 -18.36 -10.34
N GLU A 254 -23.07 -19.58 -10.47
CA GLU A 254 -22.29 -20.79 -10.66
C GLU A 254 -22.78 -21.56 -11.87
N THR A 255 -21.85 -22.06 -12.68
CA THR A 255 -22.12 -22.95 -13.81
C THR A 255 -21.28 -24.20 -13.65
N TYR A 256 -21.92 -25.34 -13.56
CA TYR A 256 -21.31 -26.66 -13.41
C TYR A 256 -21.58 -27.52 -14.61
N GLY A 257 -20.70 -28.51 -14.89
CA GLY A 257 -20.86 -29.50 -15.94
C GLY A 257 -20.88 -28.93 -17.33
N GLY A 258 -21.34 -29.73 -18.30
CA GLY A 258 -21.46 -29.31 -19.71
C GLY A 258 -22.54 -30.05 -20.47
N GLY A 259 -23.01 -29.44 -21.56
CA GLY A 259 -24.03 -30.02 -22.42
C GLY A 259 -25.39 -30.26 -21.68
N ALA A 260 -25.92 -31.48 -21.74
CA ALA A 260 -27.21 -31.83 -21.13
C ALA A 260 -27.16 -31.93 -19.58
N THR A 261 -25.98 -31.97 -18.98
CA THR A 261 -25.75 -32.06 -17.53
C THR A 261 -25.37 -30.73 -16.88
N ALA A 262 -25.42 -29.63 -17.63
CA ALA A 262 -25.10 -28.32 -17.11
C ALA A 262 -26.09 -27.92 -15.98
N VAL A 263 -25.56 -27.44 -14.87
CA VAL A 263 -26.32 -26.92 -13.75
C VAL A 263 -25.92 -25.47 -13.52
N ASP A 264 -26.88 -24.56 -13.66
CA ASP A 264 -26.70 -23.13 -13.32
C ASP A 264 -27.38 -22.86 -11.97
N ARG A 265 -26.64 -22.20 -11.08
CA ARG A 265 -27.12 -21.72 -9.78
C ARG A 265 -26.96 -20.21 -9.68
N ASN A 266 -28.00 -19.57 -9.14
CA ASN A 266 -27.96 -18.15 -8.80
C ASN A 266 -28.34 -18.02 -7.33
N LEU A 267 -27.43 -17.49 -6.52
CA LEU A 267 -27.56 -17.44 -5.08
C LEU A 267 -27.43 -15.97 -4.62
N ALA A 268 -28.27 -15.59 -3.68
CA ALA A 268 -28.16 -14.33 -2.97
C ALA A 268 -27.78 -14.61 -1.52
N GLY A 269 -26.72 -13.98 -1.04
CA GLY A 269 -26.18 -14.29 0.27
C GLY A 269 -25.64 -13.06 1.00
N ILE A 270 -25.08 -13.32 2.16
CA ILE A 270 -24.32 -12.37 2.95
C ILE A 270 -22.84 -12.67 2.76
N THR A 271 -22.00 -11.65 2.74
CA THR A 271 -20.55 -11.76 2.84
C THR A 271 -20.12 -11.25 4.20
N VAL A 272 -19.40 -12.07 4.94
CA VAL A 272 -18.67 -11.66 6.15
C VAL A 272 -17.20 -11.96 5.90
N GLY A 273 -16.30 -11.02 6.14
CA GLY A 273 -14.90 -11.20 5.84
C GLY A 273 -13.97 -10.59 6.87
N GLU A 274 -12.76 -11.11 6.89
CA GLU A 274 -11.62 -10.65 7.66
C GLU A 274 -10.40 -10.60 6.77
N ASP A 275 -9.69 -9.47 6.80
CA ASP A 275 -8.40 -9.28 6.15
C ASP A 275 -7.38 -8.93 7.24
N PHE A 276 -6.41 -9.81 7.47
CA PHE A 276 -5.36 -9.65 8.46
C PHE A 276 -3.98 -9.61 7.83
N MET A 277 -3.11 -8.72 8.31
CA MET A 277 -1.69 -8.71 7.99
C MET A 277 -0.87 -8.37 9.23
N HIS A 278 0.21 -9.11 9.44
CA HIS A 278 1.20 -8.80 10.48
C HIS A 278 2.63 -8.97 9.99
N LYS A 279 3.48 -8.00 10.34
CA LYS A 279 4.92 -8.02 10.04
C LYS A 279 5.71 -8.44 11.27
N PHE A 280 6.36 -9.59 11.19
CA PHE A 280 7.31 -10.04 12.19
C PHE A 280 8.70 -9.44 11.87
N GLY A 281 9.04 -8.36 12.58
CA GLY A 281 10.29 -7.65 12.34
C GLY A 281 10.36 -7.03 10.95
N LYS A 282 11.52 -7.17 10.28
CA LYS A 282 11.78 -6.56 8.96
C LYS A 282 11.66 -7.53 7.78
N SER A 283 11.62 -8.84 8.06
CA SER A 283 11.78 -9.87 7.02
C SER A 283 10.54 -10.69 6.75
N THR A 284 9.69 -10.94 7.73
CA THR A 284 8.56 -11.87 7.57
C THR A 284 7.23 -11.13 7.65
N THR A 285 6.33 -11.40 6.72
CA THR A 285 4.96 -10.89 6.70
C THR A 285 4.02 -12.09 6.67
N LEU A 286 3.07 -12.13 7.58
CA LEU A 286 1.92 -13.03 7.58
C LEU A 286 0.71 -12.26 7.05
N THR A 287 -0.04 -12.88 6.17
CA THR A 287 -1.34 -12.42 5.68
C THR A 287 -2.37 -13.51 5.85
N GLU A 288 -3.58 -13.13 6.17
CA GLU A 288 -4.74 -14.02 6.24
C GLU A 288 -5.94 -13.27 5.66
N VAL A 289 -6.72 -13.97 4.84
CA VAL A 289 -7.97 -13.48 4.25
C VAL A 289 -9.00 -14.57 4.44
N PHE A 290 -10.03 -14.27 5.19
CA PHE A 290 -11.14 -15.19 5.45
C PHE A 290 -12.44 -14.57 4.98
N TYR A 291 -13.24 -15.35 4.24
CA TYR A 291 -14.59 -14.98 3.83
C TYR A 291 -15.58 -16.09 4.11
N PHE A 292 -16.72 -15.72 4.64
CA PHE A 292 -17.87 -16.59 4.91
C PHE A 292 -19.08 -16.08 4.15
N TYR A 293 -19.74 -16.99 3.43
CA TYR A 293 -20.85 -16.70 2.52
C TYR A 293 -22.07 -17.57 2.86
N PRO A 294 -22.91 -17.22 3.86
CA PRO A 294 -24.17 -17.89 4.07
C PRO A 294 -25.16 -17.55 2.96
N ASP A 295 -25.89 -18.57 2.48
CA ASP A 295 -26.94 -18.41 1.49
C ASP A 295 -28.24 -17.95 2.18
N LEU A 296 -28.87 -16.90 1.63
CA LEU A 296 -30.16 -16.40 2.14
C LEU A 296 -31.35 -17.18 1.59
N SER A 297 -31.17 -17.85 0.45
CA SER A 297 -32.23 -18.68 -0.16
C SER A 297 -32.35 -20.04 0.51
N ASN A 298 -31.23 -20.57 1.04
CA ASN A 298 -31.18 -21.81 1.82
C ASN A 298 -30.24 -21.63 3.01
N THR A 299 -30.77 -21.29 4.17
CA THR A 299 -30.00 -20.97 5.38
C THR A 299 -29.17 -22.12 5.96
N SER A 300 -29.33 -23.34 5.46
CA SER A 300 -28.47 -24.49 5.78
C SER A 300 -27.22 -24.56 4.89
N GLU A 301 -27.20 -23.82 3.80
CA GLU A 301 -26.06 -23.76 2.87
C GLU A 301 -25.16 -22.57 3.15
N TYR A 302 -23.87 -22.82 3.18
CA TYR A 302 -22.84 -21.79 3.28
C TYR A 302 -21.56 -22.25 2.62
N ARG A 303 -20.70 -21.29 2.35
CA ARG A 303 -19.34 -21.50 1.89
C ARG A 303 -18.40 -20.66 2.73
N PHE A 304 -17.17 -21.11 2.84
CA PHE A 304 -16.11 -20.24 3.30
C PHE A 304 -14.83 -20.40 2.46
N SER A 305 -14.01 -19.41 2.51
CA SER A 305 -12.65 -19.41 1.96
C SER A 305 -11.68 -18.83 2.97
N LEU A 306 -10.55 -19.51 3.15
CA LEU A 306 -9.42 -19.06 3.94
C LEU A 306 -8.19 -19.10 3.05
N ASP A 307 -7.45 -17.99 3.00
CA ASP A 307 -6.13 -17.88 2.39
C ASP A 307 -5.17 -17.31 3.41
N ALA A 308 -4.21 -18.10 3.85
CA ALA A 308 -3.15 -17.66 4.76
C ALA A 308 -1.79 -17.83 4.08
N ALA A 309 -0.93 -16.83 4.17
CA ALA A 309 0.41 -16.90 3.59
C ALA A 309 1.44 -16.21 4.50
N SER A 310 2.61 -16.84 4.60
CA SER A 310 3.79 -16.27 5.24
C SER A 310 4.88 -16.07 4.20
N VAL A 311 5.34 -14.83 4.02
CA VAL A 311 6.45 -14.50 3.11
C VAL A 311 7.63 -14.02 3.93
N THR A 312 8.75 -14.76 3.85
CA THR A 312 10.02 -14.39 4.48
C THR A 312 10.99 -13.89 3.41
N LYS A 313 11.37 -12.63 3.49
CA LYS A 313 12.28 -11.98 2.54
C LYS A 313 13.68 -12.56 2.65
N ILE A 314 14.25 -12.96 1.51
CA ILE A 314 15.65 -13.34 1.33
C ILE A 314 16.48 -12.11 0.96
N ASN A 315 15.90 -11.24 0.11
CA ASN A 315 16.49 -9.96 -0.28
C ASN A 315 15.38 -8.92 -0.57
N LYS A 316 15.67 -7.82 -1.28
CA LYS A 316 14.73 -6.72 -1.54
C LYS A 316 13.52 -7.14 -2.39
N TRP A 317 13.67 -8.11 -3.27
CA TRP A 317 12.65 -8.52 -4.23
C TRP A 317 12.30 -10.02 -4.17
N LEU A 318 13.17 -10.86 -3.55
CA LEU A 318 12.99 -12.31 -3.47
C LEU A 318 12.64 -12.71 -2.04
N GLY A 319 11.69 -13.61 -1.88
CA GLY A 319 11.27 -14.20 -0.62
C GLY A 319 10.96 -15.69 -0.78
N TRP A 320 10.82 -16.35 0.35
CA TRP A 320 10.25 -17.68 0.48
C TRP A 320 8.83 -17.56 1.00
N GLN A 321 7.88 -18.20 0.31
CA GLN A 321 6.46 -18.21 0.70
C GLN A 321 6.03 -19.59 1.14
N THR A 322 5.22 -19.63 2.18
CA THR A 322 4.43 -20.79 2.59
C THR A 322 2.98 -20.33 2.66
N SER A 323 2.06 -21.07 2.06
CA SER A 323 0.63 -20.74 2.05
C SER A 323 -0.25 -21.94 2.37
N LEU A 324 -1.38 -21.64 2.97
CA LEU A 324 -2.50 -22.54 3.24
C LEU A 324 -3.75 -21.92 2.63
N THR A 325 -4.44 -22.70 1.82
CA THR A 325 -5.74 -22.35 1.25
C THR A 325 -6.75 -23.39 1.69
N ASP A 326 -7.91 -22.96 2.16
CA ASP A 326 -9.03 -23.83 2.53
C ASP A 326 -10.32 -23.32 1.89
N ARG A 327 -11.02 -24.21 1.18
CA ARG A 327 -12.26 -23.92 0.46
C ARG A 327 -13.31 -24.91 0.88
N TYR A 328 -14.41 -24.43 1.42
CA TYR A 328 -15.51 -25.26 1.92
C TYR A 328 -16.84 -24.89 1.28
N VAL A 329 -17.61 -25.89 0.92
CA VAL A 329 -18.99 -25.78 0.42
C VAL A 329 -19.84 -26.82 1.13
N THR A 330 -20.92 -26.43 1.81
CA THR A 330 -21.77 -27.33 2.59
C THR A 330 -22.44 -28.40 1.73
N ASP A 331 -22.96 -28.01 0.57
CA ASP A 331 -23.69 -28.90 -0.36
C ASP A 331 -23.14 -28.72 -1.79
N PRO A 332 -22.07 -29.46 -2.14
CA PRO A 332 -21.56 -29.48 -3.50
C PRO A 332 -22.62 -30.00 -4.46
N PRO A 333 -22.94 -29.29 -5.57
CA PRO A 333 -24.06 -29.67 -6.45
C PRO A 333 -23.79 -30.93 -7.27
N ILE A 334 -22.55 -31.40 -7.35
CA ILE A 334 -22.17 -32.61 -8.08
C ILE A 334 -21.98 -33.75 -7.09
N ALA A 335 -22.75 -34.82 -7.28
CA ALA A 335 -22.72 -35.99 -6.41
C ALA A 335 -21.32 -36.63 -6.37
N GLY A 336 -20.81 -36.89 -5.15
CA GLY A 336 -19.49 -37.47 -4.93
C GLY A 336 -18.35 -36.46 -4.80
N THR A 337 -18.59 -35.16 -5.00
CA THR A 337 -17.62 -34.11 -4.73
C THR A 337 -17.45 -33.92 -3.22
N LYS A 338 -16.21 -33.73 -2.76
CA LYS A 338 -15.93 -33.42 -1.35
C LYS A 338 -16.34 -31.99 -1.03
N SER A 339 -16.78 -31.76 0.21
CA SER A 339 -17.16 -30.43 0.69
C SER A 339 -15.98 -29.53 1.00
N ASN A 340 -14.79 -30.08 1.19
CA ASN A 340 -13.61 -29.31 1.63
C ASN A 340 -12.37 -29.64 0.81
N ASP A 341 -11.65 -28.59 0.38
CA ASP A 341 -10.39 -28.65 -0.33
C ASP A 341 -9.33 -27.82 0.42
N ILE A 342 -8.32 -28.51 0.95
CA ILE A 342 -7.20 -27.89 1.67
C ILE A 342 -5.93 -28.03 0.82
N ILE A 343 -5.27 -26.90 0.55
CA ILE A 343 -4.04 -26.85 -0.22
C ILE A 343 -2.96 -26.21 0.65
N PHE A 344 -1.87 -26.93 0.85
CA PHE A 344 -0.64 -26.39 1.43
C PHE A 344 0.42 -26.27 0.35
N SER A 345 1.02 -25.11 0.20
CA SER A 345 2.07 -24.91 -0.76
C SER A 345 3.26 -24.13 -0.19
N THR A 346 4.43 -24.36 -0.79
CA THR A 346 5.63 -23.61 -0.45
C THR A 346 6.44 -23.36 -1.71
N GLY A 347 7.10 -22.21 -1.80
CA GLY A 347 7.81 -21.83 -3.00
C GLY A 347 8.47 -20.46 -2.92
N ILE A 348 8.83 -19.95 -4.07
CA ILE A 348 9.49 -18.65 -4.25
C ILE A 348 8.44 -17.56 -4.39
N ASN A 349 8.69 -16.41 -3.77
CA ASN A 349 7.90 -15.19 -3.93
C ASN A 349 8.80 -14.08 -4.48
N VAL A 350 8.31 -13.38 -5.51
CA VAL A 350 8.94 -12.19 -6.08
C VAL A 350 8.07 -10.99 -5.75
N SER A 351 8.59 -10.06 -4.96
CA SER A 351 7.87 -8.85 -4.52
C SER A 351 8.27 -7.64 -5.36
N PHE A 352 7.31 -6.76 -5.61
CA PHE A 352 7.53 -5.49 -6.29
C PHE A 352 6.87 -4.33 -5.52
N ALA A 353 7.41 -3.11 -5.73
CA ALA A 353 6.79 -1.85 -5.28
C ALA A 353 7.15 -0.76 -6.30
N HIS A 354 6.15 -0.05 -6.78
CA HIS A 354 6.30 1.00 -7.80
C HIS A 354 5.57 2.28 -7.38
#